data_2cd8bb11e06d41a82f6bc0948f137e23
#
_entry.id   2cd8bb11e06d41a82f6bc0948f137e23
#
_cell.length_a   1.000
_cell.length_b   1.000
_cell.length_c   1.000
_cell.angle_alpha   90.00
_cell.angle_beta   90.00
_cell.angle_gamma   90.00
#
_symmetry.space_group_name_H-M   'P 1'
#
loop_
_entity.id
_entity.type
_entity.pdbx_description
1 polymer ?
#
loop_
_entity_poly.entity_id
_entity_poly.type
_entity_poly.pdbx_seq_one_letter_code
_entity_poly.pdbx_strand_id
1 'polypeptide(L)'
;TFAHPLQPLASLIPARINGSASCFHYYSGQWQGANGLPDAVRNGERAIQAWSHHHPCERAVAQATQLLTRAPDRFSAAQLTPLAEQGLSVPDAITLLAWSALCGWLNRLRIALSSAQQVA
;
A
#
# COMPACT_ATOMS: atom_id res chain seq x y z
N THR A 1 -4.52 7.87 17.29
CA THR A 1 -4.34 6.74 16.40
C THR A 1 -4.98 7.06 15.04
N PHE A 2 -4.21 6.97 13.98
CA PHE A 2 -4.74 7.19 12.63
C PHE A 2 -5.54 5.98 12.18
N ALA A 3 -6.79 6.20 11.79
CA ALA A 3 -7.63 5.16 11.22
C ALA A 3 -8.34 5.73 9.98
N HIS A 4 -7.91 5.29 8.80
CA HIS A 4 -8.49 5.69 7.53
C HIS A 4 -8.93 4.45 6.76
N PRO A 5 -10.08 4.47 6.05
CA PRO A 5 -10.56 3.29 5.30
C PRO A 5 -9.54 2.75 4.29
N LEU A 6 -8.67 3.61 3.75
CA LEU A 6 -7.65 3.22 2.78
C LEU A 6 -6.32 2.78 3.40
N GLN A 7 -6.22 2.78 4.74
CA GLN A 7 -5.01 2.35 5.44
C GLN A 7 -4.60 0.91 5.10
N PRO A 8 -5.53 -0.06 5.06
CA PRO A 8 -5.15 -1.41 4.65
C PRO A 8 -4.62 -1.49 3.22
N LEU A 9 -5.17 -0.71 2.28
CA LEU A 9 -4.63 -0.64 0.92
C LEU A 9 -3.20 -0.12 0.91
N ALA A 10 -2.94 0.97 1.64
CA ALA A 10 -1.59 1.53 1.76
C ALA A 10 -0.60 0.56 2.42
N SER A 11 -1.10 -0.45 3.14
CA SER A 11 -0.30 -1.51 3.76
C SER A 11 -0.09 -2.70 2.83
N LEU A 12 -1.09 -3.06 2.02
CA LEU A 12 -1.04 -4.19 1.10
C LEU A 12 0.00 -4.00 0.00
N ILE A 13 0.10 -2.80 -0.54
CA ILE A 13 1.00 -2.51 -1.65
C ILE A 13 2.47 -2.78 -1.27
N PRO A 14 3.03 -2.20 -0.19
CA PRO A 14 4.41 -2.51 0.18
C PRO A 14 4.60 -3.98 0.58
N ALA A 15 3.62 -4.61 1.24
CA ALA A 15 3.71 -6.02 1.62
C ALA A 15 3.88 -6.91 0.39
N ARG A 16 3.12 -6.64 -0.68
CA ARG A 16 3.24 -7.38 -1.93
C ARG A 16 4.61 -7.15 -2.59
N ILE A 17 5.01 -5.89 -2.72
CA ILE A 17 6.26 -5.53 -3.40
C ILE A 17 7.47 -6.12 -2.67
N ASN A 18 7.46 -6.06 -1.34
CA ASN A 18 8.54 -6.58 -0.50
C ASN A 18 8.46 -8.10 -0.28
N GLY A 19 7.37 -8.74 -0.68
CA GLY A 19 7.23 -10.19 -0.57
C GLY A 19 6.93 -10.70 0.84
N SER A 20 6.28 -9.90 1.70
CA SER A 20 5.89 -10.33 3.03
C SER A 20 4.49 -10.94 3.02
N ALA A 21 4.42 -12.27 2.90
CA ALA A 21 3.15 -13.00 2.85
C ALA A 21 2.35 -12.83 4.14
N SER A 22 3.00 -12.84 5.30
CA SER A 22 2.32 -12.70 6.59
C SER A 22 1.69 -11.32 6.76
N CYS A 23 2.40 -10.26 6.39
CA CYS A 23 1.86 -8.90 6.43
C CYS A 23 0.71 -8.74 5.43
N PHE A 24 0.86 -9.28 4.23
CA PHE A 24 -0.17 -9.23 3.21
C PHE A 24 -1.46 -9.90 3.70
N HIS A 25 -1.35 -11.08 4.28
CA HIS A 25 -2.48 -11.81 4.84
C HIS A 25 -3.17 -11.02 5.94
N TYR A 26 -2.40 -10.45 6.86
CA TYR A 26 -2.94 -9.65 7.96
C TYR A 26 -3.74 -8.45 7.45
N TYR A 27 -3.15 -7.66 6.53
CA TYR A 27 -3.82 -6.46 6.02
C TYR A 27 -4.97 -6.78 5.08
N SER A 28 -4.94 -7.92 4.39
CA SER A 28 -6.09 -8.39 3.61
C SER A 28 -7.32 -8.57 4.50
N GLY A 29 -7.13 -9.10 5.70
CA GLY A 29 -8.21 -9.24 6.68
C GLY A 29 -8.74 -7.93 7.24
N GLN A 30 -7.97 -6.85 7.15
CA GLN A 30 -8.38 -5.52 7.62
C GLN A 30 -9.19 -4.73 6.58
N TRP A 31 -9.14 -5.13 5.32
CA TRP A 31 -9.85 -4.41 4.26
C TRP A 31 -11.35 -4.59 4.37
N GLN A 32 -12.09 -3.47 4.44
CA GLN A 32 -13.54 -3.45 4.54
C GLN A 32 -14.21 -2.69 3.39
N GLY A 33 -13.43 -2.32 2.37
CA GLY A 33 -13.95 -1.65 1.20
C GLY A 33 -14.51 -2.60 0.15
N ALA A 34 -14.59 -2.15 -1.09
CA ALA A 34 -15.14 -2.92 -2.19
C ALA A 34 -14.42 -4.27 -2.35
N ASN A 35 -15.19 -5.32 -2.63
CA ASN A 35 -14.68 -6.68 -2.77
C ASN A 35 -13.69 -6.77 -3.92
N GLY A 36 -12.71 -7.64 -3.77
CA GLY A 36 -11.76 -7.97 -4.83
C GLY A 36 -10.44 -7.22 -4.76
N LEU A 37 -10.30 -6.18 -3.89
CA LEU A 37 -9.05 -5.42 -3.82
C LEU A 37 -7.87 -6.27 -3.37
N PRO A 38 -7.94 -7.04 -2.25
CA PRO A 38 -6.78 -7.84 -1.86
C PRO A 38 -6.33 -8.83 -2.94
N ASP A 39 -7.27 -9.47 -3.62
CA ASP A 39 -6.94 -10.38 -4.72
C ASP A 39 -6.33 -9.63 -5.91
N ALA A 40 -6.84 -8.45 -6.24
CA ALA A 40 -6.28 -7.63 -7.30
C ALA A 40 -4.84 -7.22 -6.98
N VAL A 41 -4.55 -6.82 -5.74
CA VAL A 41 -3.20 -6.46 -5.31
C VAL A 41 -2.29 -7.70 -5.39
N ARG A 42 -2.76 -8.86 -4.93
CA ARG A 42 -2.00 -10.11 -4.98
C ARG A 42 -1.61 -10.47 -6.41
N ASN A 43 -2.51 -10.28 -7.37
CA ASN A 43 -2.33 -10.72 -8.75
C ASN A 43 -1.53 -9.73 -9.60
N GLY A 44 -1.22 -8.55 -9.09
CA GLY A 44 -0.28 -7.63 -9.71
C GLY A 44 -0.89 -6.40 -10.35
N GLU A 45 -0.05 -5.62 -11.02
CA GLU A 45 -0.43 -4.29 -11.51
C GLU A 45 -1.58 -4.31 -12.50
N ARG A 46 -1.61 -5.28 -13.42
CA ARG A 46 -2.71 -5.38 -14.39
C ARG A 46 -4.04 -5.65 -13.71
N ALA A 47 -4.04 -6.53 -12.70
CA ALA A 47 -5.23 -6.84 -11.95
C ALA A 47 -5.70 -5.62 -11.15
N ILE A 48 -4.77 -4.88 -10.55
CA ILE A 48 -5.08 -3.63 -9.84
C ILE A 48 -5.69 -2.63 -10.80
N GLN A 49 -5.13 -2.44 -11.98
CA GLN A 49 -5.65 -1.51 -12.98
C GLN A 49 -7.06 -1.89 -13.42
N ALA A 50 -7.30 -3.18 -13.69
CA ALA A 50 -8.60 -3.66 -14.11
C ALA A 50 -9.65 -3.45 -13.01
N TRP A 51 -9.31 -3.82 -11.77
CA TRP A 51 -10.21 -3.66 -10.62
C TRP A 51 -10.49 -2.18 -10.36
N SER A 52 -9.47 -1.34 -10.40
CA SER A 52 -9.56 0.06 -9.98
C SER A 52 -10.15 0.97 -11.06
N HIS A 53 -10.53 0.44 -12.22
CA HIS A 53 -11.15 1.25 -13.29
C HIS A 53 -12.37 2.02 -12.76
N HIS A 54 -13.16 1.39 -11.89
CA HIS A 54 -14.33 2.02 -11.27
C HIS A 54 -14.07 2.48 -9.81
N HIS A 55 -12.81 2.51 -9.39
CA HIS A 55 -12.42 2.88 -8.02
C HIS A 55 -11.26 3.88 -8.07
N PRO A 56 -11.52 5.15 -8.51
CA PRO A 56 -10.44 6.10 -8.79
C PRO A 56 -9.65 6.53 -7.56
N CYS A 57 -10.27 6.59 -6.38
CA CYS A 57 -9.57 6.96 -5.15
C CYS A 57 -8.56 5.87 -4.75
N GLU A 58 -8.99 4.62 -4.75
CA GLU A 58 -8.14 3.47 -4.46
C GLU A 58 -7.02 3.35 -5.49
N ARG A 59 -7.32 3.63 -6.75
CA ARG A 59 -6.32 3.65 -7.82
C ARG A 59 -5.22 4.67 -7.53
N ALA A 60 -5.59 5.89 -7.14
CA ALA A 60 -4.64 6.96 -6.84
C ALA A 60 -3.74 6.56 -5.66
N VAL A 61 -4.30 5.99 -4.60
CA VAL A 61 -3.53 5.52 -3.45
C VAL A 61 -2.60 4.38 -3.84
N ALA A 62 -3.08 3.41 -4.61
CA ALA A 62 -2.25 2.28 -5.06
C ALA A 62 -1.06 2.77 -5.89
N GLN A 63 -1.29 3.69 -6.82
CA GLN A 63 -0.22 4.24 -7.67
C GLN A 63 0.82 5.00 -6.85
N ALA A 64 0.37 5.85 -5.92
CA ALA A 64 1.27 6.64 -5.07
C ALA A 64 2.11 5.73 -4.17
N THR A 65 1.51 4.74 -3.54
CA THR A 65 2.21 3.82 -2.63
C THR A 65 3.15 2.88 -3.37
N GLN A 66 2.80 2.46 -4.60
CA GLN A 66 3.72 1.70 -5.45
C GLN A 66 4.98 2.51 -5.77
N LEU A 67 4.81 3.75 -6.19
CA LEU A 67 5.95 4.61 -6.51
C LEU A 67 6.82 4.84 -5.27
N LEU A 68 6.19 5.16 -4.14
CA LEU A 68 6.91 5.38 -2.88
C LEU A 68 7.73 4.15 -2.46
N THR A 69 7.19 2.95 -2.67
CA THR A 69 7.86 1.72 -2.28
C THR A 69 8.98 1.34 -3.25
N ARG A 70 8.74 1.48 -4.55
CA ARG A 70 9.70 1.04 -5.59
C ARG A 70 10.76 2.06 -5.93
N ALA A 71 10.39 3.34 -5.96
CA ALA A 71 11.29 4.40 -6.41
C ALA A 71 11.04 5.70 -5.62
N PRO A 72 11.36 5.70 -4.31
CA PRO A 72 11.09 6.87 -3.45
C PRO A 72 11.82 8.13 -3.92
N ASP A 73 12.94 7.99 -4.61
CA ASP A 73 13.70 9.09 -5.17
C ASP A 73 12.94 9.84 -6.28
N ARG A 74 11.94 9.20 -6.89
CA ARG A 74 11.09 9.80 -7.93
C ARG A 74 9.81 10.41 -7.36
N PHE A 75 9.56 10.22 -6.08
CA PHE A 75 8.37 10.76 -5.43
C PHE A 75 8.57 12.26 -5.16
N SER A 76 7.59 13.07 -5.57
CA SER A 76 7.63 14.52 -5.37
C SER A 76 6.23 15.03 -5.02
N ALA A 77 6.11 16.32 -4.75
CA ALA A 77 4.83 16.94 -4.45
C ALA A 77 3.80 16.73 -5.57
N ALA A 78 4.25 16.56 -6.81
CA ALA A 78 3.36 16.31 -7.95
C ALA A 78 2.55 15.01 -7.80
N GLN A 79 3.06 14.02 -7.07
CA GLN A 79 2.35 12.78 -6.82
C GLN A 79 1.20 12.93 -5.83
N LEU A 80 1.14 14.04 -5.10
CA LEU A 80 0.00 14.35 -4.22
C LEU A 80 -1.22 14.84 -4.98
N THR A 81 -1.02 15.37 -6.19
CA THR A 81 -2.12 15.95 -6.99
C THR A 81 -3.23 14.92 -7.28
N PRO A 82 -2.94 13.69 -7.76
CA PRO A 82 -4.01 12.72 -7.98
C PRO A 82 -4.80 12.38 -6.72
N LEU A 83 -4.14 12.36 -5.56
CA LEU A 83 -4.81 12.08 -4.28
C LEU A 83 -5.75 13.23 -3.91
N ALA A 84 -5.30 14.48 -4.08
CA ALA A 84 -6.12 15.66 -3.83
C ALA A 84 -7.33 15.72 -4.77
N GLU A 85 -7.16 15.35 -6.03
CA GLU A 85 -8.24 15.31 -7.03
C GLU A 85 -9.32 14.30 -6.62
N GLN A 86 -8.98 13.25 -5.88
CA GLN A 86 -9.92 12.27 -5.38
C GLN A 86 -10.49 12.64 -4.00
N GLY A 87 -10.28 13.86 -3.53
CA GLY A 87 -10.88 14.36 -2.30
C GLY A 87 -10.11 14.07 -1.03
N LEU A 88 -8.89 13.51 -1.12
CA LEU A 88 -8.04 13.34 0.06
C LEU A 88 -7.43 14.67 0.46
N SER A 89 -7.55 15.03 1.74
CA SER A 89 -6.84 16.19 2.27
C SER A 89 -5.33 15.95 2.25
N VAL A 90 -4.56 17.02 2.20
CA VAL A 90 -3.08 16.90 2.24
C VAL A 90 -2.62 16.18 3.51
N PRO A 91 -3.13 16.50 4.72
CA PRO A 91 -2.75 15.75 5.91
C PRO A 91 -3.06 14.24 5.82
N ASP A 92 -4.23 13.87 5.30
CA ASP A 92 -4.61 12.46 5.14
C ASP A 92 -3.71 11.76 4.12
N ALA A 93 -3.43 12.39 3.00
CA ALA A 93 -2.55 11.86 1.98
C ALA A 93 -1.14 11.60 2.54
N ILE A 94 -0.58 12.57 3.23
CA ILE A 94 0.75 12.45 3.85
C ILE A 94 0.74 11.33 4.89
N THR A 95 -0.30 11.24 5.72
CA THR A 95 -0.42 10.20 6.75
C THR A 95 -0.50 8.81 6.13
N LEU A 96 -1.27 8.63 5.04
CA LEU A 96 -1.34 7.35 4.33
C LEU A 96 0.02 6.97 3.73
N LEU A 97 0.73 7.92 3.15
CA LEU A 97 2.05 7.67 2.57
C LEU A 97 3.07 7.34 3.65
N ALA A 98 3.06 8.05 4.77
CA ALA A 98 3.92 7.77 5.92
C ALA A 98 3.64 6.38 6.49
N TRP A 99 2.37 6.00 6.58
CA TRP A 99 1.96 4.66 7.01
C TRP A 99 2.48 3.59 6.04
N SER A 100 2.34 3.81 4.74
CA SER A 100 2.84 2.88 3.73
C SER A 100 4.35 2.69 3.83
N ALA A 101 5.10 3.79 4.03
CA ALA A 101 6.55 3.74 4.22
C ALA A 101 6.93 2.93 5.47
N LEU A 102 6.22 3.15 6.58
CA LEU A 102 6.43 2.39 7.81
C LEU A 102 6.16 0.90 7.59
N CYS A 103 5.08 0.56 6.92
CA CYS A 103 4.75 -0.83 6.60
C CYS A 103 5.83 -1.48 5.74
N GLY A 104 6.37 -0.76 4.76
CA GLY A 104 7.47 -1.23 3.93
C GLY A 104 8.72 -1.56 4.76
N TRP A 105 9.05 -0.70 5.71
CA TRP A 105 10.16 -0.95 6.64
C TRP A 105 9.91 -2.18 7.50
N LEU A 106 8.70 -2.31 8.07
CA LEU A 106 8.32 -3.46 8.90
C LEU A 106 8.33 -4.76 8.10
N ASN A 107 7.88 -4.74 6.83
CA ASN A 107 7.96 -5.92 5.96
C ASN A 107 9.40 -6.43 5.85
N ARG A 108 10.34 -5.53 5.58
CA ARG A 108 11.74 -5.87 5.42
C ARG A 108 12.35 -6.38 6.71
N LEU A 109 12.01 -5.77 7.83
CA LEU A 109 12.48 -6.21 9.14
C LEU A 109 11.96 -7.62 9.47
N ARG A 110 10.68 -7.89 9.23
CA ARG A 110 10.10 -9.21 9.49
C ARG A 110 10.75 -10.29 8.63
N ILE A 111 11.00 -10.00 7.36
CA ILE A 111 11.67 -10.95 6.47
C ILE A 111 13.09 -11.23 6.97
N ALA A 112 13.82 -10.21 7.35
CA ALA A 112 15.18 -10.35 7.86
C ALA A 112 15.22 -11.17 9.16
N LEU A 113 14.30 -10.90 10.10
CA LEU A 113 14.23 -11.62 11.36
C LEU A 113 13.84 -13.10 11.16
N SER A 114 12.92 -13.39 10.24
CA SER A 114 12.53 -14.75 9.91
C SER A 114 13.72 -15.53 9.35
N SER A 115 14.50 -14.92 8.45
CA SER A 115 15.70 -15.54 7.90
C SER A 115 16.75 -15.78 8.98
N ALA A 116 16.95 -14.84 9.90
CA ALA A 116 17.90 -14.99 11.01
C ALA A 116 17.50 -16.14 11.94
N GLN A 117 16.21 -16.31 12.23
CA GLN A 117 15.70 -17.40 13.06
C GLN A 117 15.92 -18.75 12.41
N GLN A 118 15.83 -18.85 11.09
CA GLN A 118 16.07 -20.10 10.36
C GLN A 118 17.53 -20.54 10.40
N VAL A 119 18.44 -19.59 10.51
CA VAL A 119 19.89 -19.86 10.56
C VAL A 119 20.32 -20.26 11.99
N ALA A 120 19.64 -19.73 12.98
CA ALA A 120 19.90 -20.05 14.37
C ALA A 120 19.33 -21.42 14.72
#